data_3438303d3a738042f5047bd08aff29b7
#
_entry.id   3438303d3a738042f5047bd08aff29b7
#
_cell.length_a   1.000
_cell.length_b   1.000
_cell.length_c   1.000
_cell.angle_alpha   90.00
_cell.angle_beta   90.00
_cell.angle_gamma   90.00
#
_symmetry.space_group_name_H-M   'P 1'
#
loop_
_entity.id
_entity.type
_entity.pdbx_description
1 polymer ?
#
loop_
_entity_poly.entity_id
_entity_poly.type
_entity_poly.pdbx_seq_one_letter_code
_entity_poly.pdbx_strand_id
1 'polypeptide(L)'
;SAGQSFGAFSSKGLKLVLKGDANDYVGKGLSGATISIRLPEESNLVSNENTILGNTVLYGATSGKLFAAGQAGERFSVRNSGAVTVIEGCDSNGCEYMTGGTVVILGDVGDNFAAGMTGGMAFIYDKSQEFEKKVNPESVVWQNVETDYWKENLKNLIKEHHEETGSLLSHIHI
;
A
#
# COMPACT_ATOMS: atom_id res chain seq x y z
N SER A 1 15.19 11.18 4.78
CA SER A 1 14.63 10.05 5.56
C SER A 1 13.88 10.55 6.77
N ALA A 2 12.71 9.99 7.02
CA ALA A 2 11.89 10.36 8.17
C ALA A 2 12.09 9.44 9.40
N GLY A 3 12.91 8.42 9.29
CA GLY A 3 13.14 7.47 10.39
C GLY A 3 11.94 6.59 10.71
N GLN A 4 11.83 6.15 11.97
CA GLN A 4 10.80 5.22 12.47
C GLN A 4 9.46 5.93 12.76
N SER A 5 8.35 5.19 12.53
CA SER A 5 7.00 5.59 12.95
C SER A 5 6.50 6.92 12.37
N PHE A 6 6.94 7.26 11.16
CA PHE A 6 6.46 8.48 10.49
C PHE A 6 4.93 8.44 10.34
N GLY A 7 4.26 9.50 10.78
CA GLY A 7 2.81 9.62 10.72
C GLY A 7 2.03 8.69 11.64
N ALA A 8 2.68 8.04 12.62
CA ALA A 8 1.99 7.17 13.57
C ALA A 8 0.89 7.93 14.34
N PHE A 9 -0.28 7.29 14.47
CA PHE A 9 -1.46 7.80 15.19
C PHE A 9 -2.02 9.12 14.66
N SER A 10 -1.61 9.55 13.47
CA SER A 10 -2.06 10.82 12.86
C SER A 10 -3.56 10.79 12.59
N SER A 11 -4.23 11.84 13.01
CA SER A 11 -5.69 11.96 12.98
C SER A 11 -6.21 12.73 11.77
N LYS A 12 -7.53 12.65 11.56
CA LYS A 12 -8.24 13.34 10.48
C LYS A 12 -7.92 14.85 10.45
N GLY A 13 -7.74 15.37 9.25
CA GLY A 13 -7.40 16.78 9.00
C GLY A 13 -5.91 17.04 8.81
N LEU A 14 -5.04 16.08 9.14
CA LEU A 14 -3.61 16.17 8.84
C LEU A 14 -3.31 15.61 7.45
N LYS A 15 -2.42 16.30 6.75
CA LYS A 15 -1.79 15.79 5.52
C LYS A 15 -0.27 15.87 5.69
N LEU A 16 0.39 14.73 5.63
CA LEU A 16 1.83 14.59 5.76
C LEU A 16 2.42 14.23 4.41
N VAL A 17 3.35 15.04 3.92
CA VAL A 17 4.05 14.80 2.66
C VAL A 17 5.54 14.62 2.94
N LEU A 18 6.08 13.47 2.58
CA LEU A 18 7.50 13.16 2.68
C LEU A 18 8.13 13.03 1.30
N LYS A 19 9.13 13.83 1.02
CA LYS A 19 10.02 13.67 -0.13
C LYS A 19 11.27 12.94 0.33
N GLY A 20 11.31 11.62 0.16
CA GLY A 20 12.36 10.74 0.64
C GLY A 20 11.85 9.36 1.01
N ASP A 21 12.52 8.74 1.95
CA ASP A 21 12.23 7.41 2.48
C ASP A 21 11.89 7.46 3.97
N ALA A 22 11.24 6.45 4.48
CA ALA A 22 10.95 6.26 5.89
C ALA A 22 11.22 4.82 6.31
N ASN A 23 11.58 4.63 7.57
CA ASN A 23 11.86 3.30 8.13
C ASN A 23 10.56 2.58 8.52
N ASP A 24 10.62 1.73 9.55
CA ASP A 24 9.52 0.88 9.95
C ASP A 24 8.37 1.65 10.60
N TYR A 25 7.20 1.02 10.63
CA TYR A 25 5.99 1.49 11.31
C TYR A 25 5.39 2.79 10.78
N VAL A 26 5.61 3.12 9.52
CA VAL A 26 4.92 4.27 8.90
C VAL A 26 3.41 4.08 9.01
N GLY A 27 2.72 5.11 9.50
CA GLY A 27 1.28 5.08 9.67
C GLY A 27 0.75 4.07 10.69
N LYS A 28 1.59 3.59 11.62
CA LYS A 28 1.13 2.74 12.72
C LYS A 28 -0.02 3.40 13.46
N GLY A 29 -1.15 2.68 13.58
CA GLY A 29 -2.33 3.23 14.24
C GLY A 29 -2.93 4.47 13.56
N LEU A 30 -2.72 4.64 12.26
CA LEU A 30 -3.25 5.76 11.48
C LEU A 30 -4.75 5.91 11.74
N SER A 31 -5.19 7.13 12.03
CA SER A 31 -6.53 7.44 12.50
C SER A 31 -7.20 8.60 11.73
N GLY A 32 -7.05 8.58 10.41
CA GLY A 32 -7.75 9.49 9.50
C GLY A 32 -6.90 10.48 8.71
N ALA A 33 -5.60 10.62 9.02
CA ALA A 33 -4.69 11.48 8.25
C ALA A 33 -4.45 10.92 6.84
N THR A 34 -3.96 11.78 5.96
CA THR A 34 -3.42 11.40 4.66
C THR A 34 -1.89 11.49 4.69
N ILE A 35 -1.21 10.41 4.35
CA ILE A 35 0.24 10.34 4.22
C ILE A 35 0.60 10.12 2.75
N SER A 36 1.50 10.94 2.23
CA SER A 36 2.00 10.85 0.86
C SER A 36 3.52 10.80 0.88
N ILE A 37 4.10 9.74 0.28
CA ILE A 37 5.55 9.53 0.27
C ILE A 37 6.02 9.32 -1.16
N ARG A 38 7.05 10.05 -1.57
CA ARG A 38 7.64 9.96 -2.90
C ARG A 38 9.12 10.29 -2.86
N LEU A 39 9.84 9.84 -3.84
CA LEU A 39 11.24 10.24 -4.02
C LEU A 39 11.34 11.74 -4.31
N PRO A 40 12.45 12.39 -3.92
CA PRO A 40 12.76 13.75 -4.35
C PRO A 40 12.83 13.84 -5.88
N GLU A 41 12.48 14.99 -6.44
CA GLU A 41 12.49 15.22 -7.90
C GLU A 41 13.90 15.10 -8.51
N GLU A 42 14.92 15.37 -7.71
CA GLU A 42 16.32 15.26 -8.11
C GLU A 42 16.87 13.82 -7.99
N SER A 43 16.05 12.88 -7.53
CA SER A 43 16.47 11.49 -7.39
C SER A 43 16.60 10.81 -8.74
N ASN A 44 17.72 10.11 -8.94
CA ASN A 44 17.94 9.27 -10.11
C ASN A 44 17.34 7.85 -9.95
N LEU A 45 16.67 7.58 -8.83
CA LEU A 45 16.05 6.27 -8.56
C LEU A 45 14.72 6.14 -9.30
N VAL A 46 14.46 4.95 -9.80
CA VAL A 46 13.15 4.59 -10.37
C VAL A 46 12.25 4.17 -9.22
N SER A 47 11.16 4.89 -8.99
CA SER A 47 10.34 4.76 -7.77
C SER A 47 9.83 3.34 -7.54
N ASN A 48 9.27 2.71 -8.56
CA ASN A 48 8.69 1.37 -8.47
C ASN A 48 9.72 0.23 -8.35
N GLU A 49 11.00 0.52 -8.50
CA GLU A 49 12.10 -0.45 -8.34
C GLU A 49 12.81 -0.31 -6.98
N ASN A 50 12.39 0.64 -6.16
CA ASN A 50 13.05 0.95 -4.90
C ASN A 50 12.11 0.86 -3.70
N THR A 51 12.62 0.28 -2.62
CA THR A 51 11.94 0.26 -1.33
C THR A 51 12.14 1.60 -0.64
N ILE A 52 11.07 2.33 -0.43
CA ILE A 52 11.06 3.64 0.24
C ILE A 52 10.34 3.64 1.58
N LEU A 53 9.68 2.53 1.91
CA LEU A 53 9.05 2.28 3.20
C LEU A 53 9.67 1.04 3.84
N GLY A 54 9.92 1.10 5.14
CA GLY A 54 10.38 -0.07 5.89
C GLY A 54 9.30 -1.11 6.12
N ASN A 55 9.43 -1.87 7.19
CA ASN A 55 8.54 -2.98 7.55
C ASN A 55 7.33 -2.49 8.34
N THR A 56 6.29 -3.32 8.39
CA THR A 56 5.15 -3.19 9.31
C THR A 56 4.39 -1.85 9.13
N VAL A 57 4.28 -1.40 7.90
CA VAL A 57 3.57 -0.17 7.53
C VAL A 57 2.07 -0.34 7.76
N LEU A 58 1.39 0.68 8.27
CA LEU A 58 -0.04 0.71 8.59
C LEU A 58 -0.46 -0.32 9.68
N TYR A 59 0.45 -0.78 10.51
CA TYR A 59 0.12 -1.69 11.61
C TYR A 59 -1.01 -1.13 12.48
N GLY A 60 -2.14 -1.85 12.52
CA GLY A 60 -3.28 -1.46 13.34
C GLY A 60 -3.96 -0.15 12.90
N ALA A 61 -3.75 0.32 11.68
CA ALA A 61 -4.44 1.51 11.15
C ALA A 61 -5.95 1.30 11.10
N THR A 62 -6.72 2.29 11.52
CA THR A 62 -8.18 2.22 11.61
C THR A 62 -8.90 3.06 10.57
N SER A 63 -8.26 4.09 10.05
CA SER A 63 -8.78 4.97 9.00
C SER A 63 -7.66 5.85 8.45
N GLY A 64 -7.95 6.56 7.36
CA GLY A 64 -6.98 7.43 6.71
C GLY A 64 -6.44 6.83 5.41
N LYS A 65 -5.47 7.50 4.83
CA LYS A 65 -4.92 7.13 3.53
C LYS A 65 -3.39 7.18 3.54
N LEU A 66 -2.77 6.23 2.85
CA LEU A 66 -1.34 6.23 2.60
C LEU A 66 -1.08 5.96 1.12
N PHE A 67 -0.38 6.90 0.48
CA PHE A 67 0.09 6.78 -0.91
C PHE A 67 1.61 6.83 -0.93
N ALA A 68 2.24 5.82 -1.52
CA ALA A 68 3.69 5.81 -1.66
C ALA A 68 4.12 5.39 -3.06
N ALA A 69 4.85 6.29 -3.74
CA ALA A 69 5.49 5.98 -5.01
C ALA A 69 6.79 5.22 -4.75
N GLY A 70 6.67 3.92 -4.55
CA GLY A 70 7.73 2.98 -4.28
C GLY A 70 7.24 1.74 -3.53
N GLN A 71 8.17 0.88 -3.19
CA GLN A 71 7.87 -0.39 -2.53
C GLN A 71 7.96 -0.26 -1.00
N ALA A 72 7.28 -1.16 -0.31
CA ALA A 72 7.36 -1.36 1.13
C ALA A 72 8.11 -2.67 1.46
N GLY A 73 8.65 -2.76 2.67
CA GLY A 73 9.23 -3.98 3.20
C GLY A 73 8.19 -5.03 3.60
N GLU A 74 8.57 -5.90 4.53
CA GLU A 74 7.72 -6.98 5.02
C GLU A 74 6.53 -6.48 5.84
N ARG A 75 5.46 -7.28 5.87
CA ARG A 75 4.26 -7.04 6.68
C ARG A 75 3.57 -5.72 6.38
N PHE A 76 3.57 -5.32 5.12
CA PHE A 76 2.81 -4.15 4.69
C PHE A 76 1.32 -4.35 5.00
N SER A 77 0.69 -3.33 5.59
CA SER A 77 -0.75 -3.35 5.95
C SER A 77 -1.16 -4.44 6.95
N VAL A 78 -0.21 -4.94 7.74
CA VAL A 78 -0.48 -5.92 8.79
C VAL A 78 -1.48 -5.35 9.80
N ARG A 79 -2.53 -6.13 10.11
CA ARG A 79 -3.62 -5.73 11.00
C ARG A 79 -4.28 -4.38 10.66
N ASN A 80 -4.23 -3.97 9.40
CA ASN A 80 -5.01 -2.83 8.94
C ASN A 80 -6.51 -3.14 9.08
N SER A 81 -7.26 -2.26 9.68
CA SER A 81 -8.70 -2.44 9.90
C SER A 81 -9.58 -1.40 9.21
N GLY A 82 -9.01 -0.43 8.49
CA GLY A 82 -9.84 0.58 7.82
C GLY A 82 -9.11 1.60 6.95
N ALA A 83 -7.78 1.61 6.93
CA ALA A 83 -7.03 2.54 6.08
C ALA A 83 -7.06 2.13 4.60
N VAL A 84 -7.00 3.12 3.74
CA VAL A 84 -6.89 2.97 2.28
C VAL A 84 -5.45 3.27 1.86
N THR A 85 -4.87 2.44 1.01
CA THR A 85 -3.47 2.63 0.60
C THR A 85 -3.20 2.16 -0.81
N VAL A 86 -2.30 2.86 -1.50
CA VAL A 86 -1.75 2.46 -2.79
C VAL A 86 -0.23 2.53 -2.74
N ILE A 87 0.44 1.45 -3.10
CA ILE A 87 1.90 1.33 -3.18
C ILE A 87 2.32 0.59 -4.45
N GLU A 88 3.61 0.51 -4.71
CA GLU A 88 4.16 -0.04 -5.96
C GLU A 88 4.86 -1.39 -5.80
N GLY A 89 4.69 -2.05 -4.66
CA GLY A 89 5.19 -3.37 -4.34
C GLY A 89 5.36 -3.57 -2.84
N CYS A 90 5.42 -4.80 -2.38
CA CYS A 90 5.77 -5.13 -0.99
C CYS A 90 6.47 -6.49 -0.89
N ASP A 91 7.18 -6.68 0.20
CA ASP A 91 7.84 -7.94 0.54
C ASP A 91 6.83 -8.91 1.21
N SER A 92 7.33 -9.95 1.85
CA SER A 92 6.55 -11.05 2.40
C SER A 92 5.53 -10.61 3.47
N ASN A 93 4.49 -11.42 3.66
CA ASN A 93 3.43 -11.24 4.66
C ASN A 93 2.62 -9.93 4.51
N GLY A 94 2.49 -9.40 3.30
CA GLY A 94 1.60 -8.27 3.03
C GLY A 94 0.15 -8.61 3.41
N CYS A 95 -0.60 -7.66 3.96
CA CYS A 95 -1.97 -7.81 4.43
C CYS A 95 -2.19 -8.91 5.49
N GLU A 96 -1.15 -9.32 6.19
CA GLU A 96 -1.23 -10.32 7.25
C GLU A 96 -2.19 -9.85 8.36
N TYR A 97 -3.18 -10.69 8.70
CA TYR A 97 -4.22 -10.38 9.69
C TYR A 97 -5.02 -9.09 9.45
N MET A 98 -5.09 -8.63 8.21
CA MET A 98 -5.92 -7.49 7.84
C MET A 98 -7.39 -7.80 8.07
N THR A 99 -8.14 -6.87 8.63
CA THR A 99 -9.56 -7.02 8.99
C THR A 99 -10.49 -6.04 8.30
N GLY A 100 -9.95 -5.02 7.64
CA GLY A 100 -10.73 -4.01 6.92
C GLY A 100 -9.82 -3.08 6.13
N GLY A 101 -10.42 -2.12 5.45
CA GLY A 101 -9.70 -1.18 4.58
C GLY A 101 -9.52 -1.68 3.15
N THR A 102 -8.77 -0.92 2.39
CA THR A 102 -8.50 -1.20 0.96
C THR A 102 -7.03 -1.01 0.64
N VAL A 103 -6.42 -2.03 0.09
CA VAL A 103 -5.02 -2.05 -0.32
C VAL A 103 -4.93 -2.21 -1.83
N VAL A 104 -4.14 -1.36 -2.49
CA VAL A 104 -3.80 -1.48 -3.91
C VAL A 104 -2.28 -1.58 -4.04
N ILE A 105 -1.80 -2.62 -4.70
CA ILE A 105 -0.38 -2.85 -4.96
C ILE A 105 -0.18 -2.94 -6.47
N LEU A 106 0.54 -1.95 -7.01
CA LEU A 106 0.77 -1.79 -8.45
C LEU A 106 2.02 -2.55 -8.95
N GLY A 107 2.50 -3.50 -8.19
CA GLY A 107 3.68 -4.31 -8.49
C GLY A 107 3.66 -5.63 -7.74
N ASP A 108 4.83 -6.24 -7.64
CA ASP A 108 4.97 -7.56 -7.06
C ASP A 108 4.74 -7.57 -5.54
N VAL A 109 4.29 -8.72 -5.05
CA VAL A 109 4.17 -9.02 -3.62
C VAL A 109 5.10 -10.17 -3.25
N GLY A 110 5.54 -10.23 -1.99
CA GLY A 110 6.33 -11.33 -1.46
C GLY A 110 5.46 -12.54 -1.07
N ASP A 111 6.11 -13.51 -0.43
CA ASP A 111 5.47 -14.78 -0.05
C ASP A 111 4.47 -14.61 1.09
N ASN A 112 3.57 -15.59 1.22
CA ASN A 112 2.57 -15.66 2.28
C ASN A 112 1.66 -14.43 2.38
N PHE A 113 1.33 -13.84 1.24
CA PHE A 113 0.44 -12.67 1.15
C PHE A 113 -0.96 -13.01 1.69
N ALA A 114 -1.55 -12.09 2.43
CA ALA A 114 -2.88 -12.19 3.05
C ALA A 114 -3.06 -13.32 4.07
N ALA A 115 -1.99 -13.82 4.68
CA ALA A 115 -2.09 -14.82 5.74
C ALA A 115 -2.96 -14.32 6.91
N GLY A 116 -3.99 -15.08 7.28
CA GLY A 116 -4.90 -14.72 8.35
C GLY A 116 -5.80 -13.50 8.07
N MET A 117 -5.84 -13.00 6.85
CA MET A 117 -6.73 -11.91 6.45
C MET A 117 -8.18 -12.34 6.57
N THR A 118 -9.00 -11.56 7.26
CA THR A 118 -10.41 -11.86 7.52
C THR A 118 -11.39 -10.81 7.01
N GLY A 119 -10.89 -9.68 6.51
CA GLY A 119 -11.75 -8.62 5.96
C GLY A 119 -10.96 -7.58 5.20
N GLY A 120 -11.68 -6.67 4.56
CA GLY A 120 -11.11 -5.68 3.66
C GLY A 120 -10.94 -6.20 2.23
N MET A 121 -10.33 -5.37 1.39
CA MET A 121 -10.06 -5.67 -0.02
C MET A 121 -8.60 -5.40 -0.35
N ALA A 122 -7.98 -6.31 -1.10
CA ALA A 122 -6.65 -6.11 -1.66
C ALA A 122 -6.69 -6.31 -3.17
N PHE A 123 -6.15 -5.35 -3.92
CA PHE A 123 -6.04 -5.38 -5.38
C PHE A 123 -4.57 -5.42 -5.76
N ILE A 124 -4.18 -6.45 -6.51
CA ILE A 124 -2.80 -6.69 -6.91
C ILE A 124 -2.71 -6.63 -8.44
N TYR A 125 -1.77 -5.84 -8.95
CA TYR A 125 -1.41 -5.89 -10.36
C TYR A 125 -0.38 -7.00 -10.58
N ASP A 126 -0.88 -8.17 -10.97
CA ASP A 126 -0.07 -9.38 -11.18
C ASP A 126 0.48 -9.46 -12.60
N LYS A 127 1.47 -8.61 -12.89
CA LYS A 127 2.13 -8.57 -14.20
C LYS A 127 2.87 -9.87 -14.52
N SER A 128 3.48 -10.48 -13.53
CA SER A 128 4.27 -11.72 -13.67
C SER A 128 3.41 -12.98 -13.73
N GLN A 129 2.11 -12.89 -13.37
CA GLN A 129 1.19 -14.01 -13.20
C GLN A 129 1.68 -15.04 -12.16
N GLU A 130 2.33 -14.57 -11.11
CA GLU A 130 2.87 -15.41 -10.05
C GLU A 130 2.12 -15.24 -8.71
N PHE A 131 1.10 -14.40 -8.66
CA PHE A 131 0.35 -14.12 -7.43
C PHE A 131 -0.17 -15.38 -6.75
N GLU A 132 -0.67 -16.37 -7.51
CA GLU A 132 -1.16 -17.63 -6.96
C GLU A 132 -0.11 -18.41 -6.15
N LYS A 133 1.17 -18.24 -6.46
CA LYS A 133 2.27 -18.88 -5.72
C LYS A 133 2.63 -18.12 -4.43
N LYS A 134 2.23 -16.86 -4.35
CA LYS A 134 2.58 -15.93 -3.27
C LYS A 134 1.50 -15.79 -2.22
N VAL A 135 0.24 -15.88 -2.63
CA VAL A 135 -0.91 -15.73 -1.74
C VAL A 135 -1.08 -16.92 -0.80
N ASN A 136 -1.53 -16.66 0.43
CA ASN A 136 -1.90 -17.72 1.36
C ASN A 136 -3.30 -18.27 1.01
N PRO A 137 -3.42 -19.47 0.44
CA PRO A 137 -4.68 -19.99 -0.09
C PRO A 137 -5.68 -20.42 1.01
N GLU A 138 -5.22 -20.56 2.25
CA GLU A 138 -6.09 -20.96 3.37
C GLU A 138 -6.90 -19.78 3.92
N SER A 139 -6.47 -18.57 3.65
CA SER A 139 -7.04 -17.37 4.27
C SER A 139 -7.97 -16.58 3.36
N VAL A 140 -7.74 -16.59 2.05
CA VAL A 140 -8.45 -15.73 1.10
C VAL A 140 -8.83 -16.45 -0.19
N VAL A 141 -9.87 -15.92 -0.83
CA VAL A 141 -10.25 -16.27 -2.20
C VAL A 141 -9.95 -15.07 -3.09
N TRP A 142 -9.39 -15.30 -4.26
CA TRP A 142 -9.07 -14.25 -5.22
C TRP A 142 -9.71 -14.51 -6.57
N GLN A 143 -9.96 -13.44 -7.30
CA GLN A 143 -10.54 -13.47 -8.64
C GLN A 143 -10.14 -12.22 -9.41
N ASN A 144 -10.31 -12.22 -10.71
CA ASN A 144 -10.14 -11.04 -11.54
C ASN A 144 -11.15 -9.94 -11.18
N VAL A 145 -10.76 -8.69 -11.39
CA VAL A 145 -11.65 -7.53 -11.20
C VAL A 145 -12.59 -7.45 -12.41
N GLU A 146 -13.81 -7.94 -12.26
CA GLU A 146 -14.76 -8.04 -13.38
C GLU A 146 -15.85 -6.96 -13.35
N THR A 147 -16.32 -6.59 -12.15
CA THR A 147 -17.45 -5.65 -12.03
C THR A 147 -17.03 -4.20 -12.27
N ASP A 148 -17.88 -3.44 -12.96
CA ASP A 148 -17.62 -2.02 -13.24
C ASP A 148 -17.49 -1.20 -11.97
N TYR A 149 -18.20 -1.56 -10.91
CA TYR A 149 -18.08 -0.91 -9.59
C TYR A 149 -16.65 -0.97 -9.06
N TRP A 150 -16.03 -2.15 -9.03
CA TRP A 150 -14.68 -2.31 -8.53
C TRP A 150 -13.63 -1.72 -9.46
N LYS A 151 -13.84 -1.81 -10.78
CA LYS A 151 -12.98 -1.17 -11.77
C LYS A 151 -12.94 0.34 -11.59
N GLU A 152 -14.09 0.97 -11.40
CA GLU A 152 -14.18 2.42 -11.19
C GLU A 152 -13.54 2.85 -9.85
N ASN A 153 -13.79 2.12 -8.76
CA ASN A 153 -13.15 2.38 -7.48
C ASN A 153 -11.63 2.27 -7.57
N LEU A 154 -11.12 1.21 -8.20
CA LEU A 154 -9.69 1.00 -8.40
C LEU A 154 -9.08 2.12 -9.24
N LYS A 155 -9.72 2.49 -10.34
CA LYS A 155 -9.29 3.60 -11.19
C LYS A 155 -9.20 4.91 -10.41
N ASN A 156 -10.18 5.23 -9.60
CA ASN A 156 -10.18 6.43 -8.77
C ASN A 156 -9.06 6.43 -7.73
N LEU A 157 -8.77 5.30 -7.11
CA LEU A 157 -7.66 5.17 -6.16
C LEU A 157 -6.29 5.32 -6.84
N ILE A 158 -6.10 4.73 -8.01
CA ILE A 158 -4.87 4.86 -8.79
C ILE A 158 -4.68 6.33 -9.25
N LYS A 159 -5.75 6.99 -9.66
CA LYS A 159 -5.72 8.41 -10.01
C LYS A 159 -5.34 9.28 -8.82
N GLU A 160 -5.95 9.05 -7.65
CA GLU A 160 -5.60 9.76 -6.41
C GLU A 160 -4.13 9.52 -6.04
N HIS A 161 -3.64 8.30 -6.17
CA HIS A 161 -2.23 7.98 -5.96
C HIS A 161 -1.29 8.77 -6.89
N HIS A 162 -1.66 8.88 -8.16
CA HIS A 162 -0.91 9.71 -9.12
C HIS A 162 -0.90 11.19 -8.70
N GLU A 163 -2.05 11.73 -8.34
CA GLU A 163 -2.18 13.13 -7.89
C GLU A 163 -1.35 13.42 -6.62
N GLU A 164 -1.30 12.47 -5.69
CA GLU A 164 -0.59 12.62 -4.42
C GLU A 164 0.93 12.39 -4.53
N THR A 165 1.37 11.53 -5.43
CA THR A 165 2.78 11.09 -5.49
C THR A 165 3.50 11.43 -6.79
N GLY A 166 2.77 11.70 -7.88
CA GLY A 166 3.35 11.83 -9.21
C GLY A 166 3.86 10.51 -9.79
N SER A 167 3.40 9.38 -9.29
CA SER A 167 3.83 8.05 -9.72
C SER A 167 3.67 7.84 -11.22
N LEU A 168 4.76 7.47 -11.90
CA LEU A 168 4.75 7.13 -13.33
C LEU A 168 4.04 5.79 -13.58
N LEU A 169 4.13 4.86 -12.63
CA LEU A 169 3.47 3.56 -12.73
C LEU A 169 1.95 3.72 -12.73
N SER A 170 1.41 4.62 -11.92
CA SER A 170 -0.01 4.96 -11.92
C SER A 170 -0.49 5.48 -13.27
N HIS A 171 0.33 6.25 -13.97
CA HIS A 171 -0.02 6.82 -15.27
C HIS A 171 -0.22 5.77 -16.36
N ILE A 172 0.43 4.62 -16.23
CA ILE A 172 0.30 3.50 -17.17
C ILE A 172 -1.02 2.73 -16.95
N HIS A 173 -1.60 2.82 -15.75
CA HIS A 173 -2.78 2.04 -15.33
C HIS A 173 -4.10 2.84 -15.32
N ILE A 174 -4.06 4.14 -15.59
CA ILE A 174 -5.25 4.99 -15.75
C ILE A 174 -5.74 4.90 -17.19
#